data_16997fa266617efed2bee677ed2d7fac
#
_entry.id   16997fa266617efed2bee677ed2d7fac
#
_cell.length_a   1.000
_cell.length_b   1.000
_cell.length_c   1.000
_cell.angle_alpha   90.00
_cell.angle_beta   90.00
_cell.angle_gamma   90.00
#
_symmetry.space_group_name_H-M   'P 1'
#
loop_
_entity.id
_entity.type
_entity.pdbx_description
1 polymer ?
#
loop_
_entity_poly.entity_id
_entity_poly.type
_entity_poly.pdbx_seq_one_letter_code
_entity_poly.pdbx_strand_id
1 'polypeptide(L)'
;MRITALTENVSHSPRAVAEHGLSLYIETTGKKILFDMGQSDLFWRNAEALGIDLSCVDIAVVSHGHYDHGGGLAKFLEVNGKAPVYISRYAFEEHRNKAGKAIGLSPTLSECERLIFTDEICRINADLTLYSCNEQECAYPVDSGGMTAAGKAEDFRHEQYLLVGAEGKRVLFSGCSHKGILNVAEWFRPDVLVGGFHLSGLPCDGELTAMARQLATHDTDYITCHCTGVAQYEWMRQFLPRLRYLAAGETVEI
;
A
#
# COMPACT_ATOMS: atom_id res chain seq x y z
N MET A 1 5.47 15.94 -6.75
CA MET A 1 4.38 15.10 -6.14
C MET A 1 4.50 15.19 -4.63
N ARG A 2 3.36 15.28 -3.91
CA ARG A 2 3.32 15.34 -2.44
C ARG A 2 2.54 14.16 -1.88
N ILE A 3 3.10 13.48 -0.87
CA ILE A 3 2.51 12.28 -0.25
C ILE A 3 2.41 12.50 1.24
N THR A 4 1.20 12.38 1.80
CA THR A 4 0.95 12.47 3.25
C THR A 4 0.41 11.15 3.76
N ALA A 5 1.05 10.57 4.79
CA ALA A 5 0.51 9.40 5.46
C ALA A 5 -0.62 9.82 6.40
N LEU A 6 -1.85 9.41 6.07
CA LEU A 6 -3.02 9.66 6.91
C LEU A 6 -3.11 8.65 8.04
N THR A 7 -2.79 7.38 7.75
CA THR A 7 -2.78 6.28 8.73
C THR A 7 -1.56 5.41 8.50
N GLU A 8 -0.88 5.09 9.59
CA GLU A 8 0.30 4.23 9.65
C GLU A 8 0.46 3.74 11.10
N ASN A 9 1.26 2.69 11.31
CA ASN A 9 1.46 2.04 12.61
C ASN A 9 2.16 2.91 13.66
N VAL A 10 2.86 3.97 13.22
CA VAL A 10 3.60 4.90 14.06
C VAL A 10 3.20 6.33 13.72
N SER A 11 3.12 7.20 14.72
CA SER A 11 2.93 8.64 14.52
C SER A 11 3.97 9.42 15.31
N HIS A 12 4.59 10.40 14.66
CA HIS A 12 5.44 11.40 15.30
C HIS A 12 4.76 12.78 15.31
N SER A 13 3.57 12.88 14.71
CA SER A 13 2.83 14.14 14.61
C SER A 13 1.85 14.30 15.77
N PRO A 14 1.79 15.47 16.43
CA PRO A 14 0.76 15.72 17.45
C PRO A 14 -0.65 15.85 16.86
N ARG A 15 -0.78 15.93 15.53
CA ARG A 15 -2.06 16.07 14.81
C ARG A 15 -2.59 14.79 14.20
N ALA A 16 -1.82 13.70 14.25
CA ALA A 16 -2.25 12.44 13.69
C ALA A 16 -2.06 11.31 14.71
N VAL A 17 -3.01 10.40 14.77
CA VAL A 17 -2.97 9.22 15.63
C VAL A 17 -2.59 8.01 14.78
N ALA A 18 -1.76 7.13 15.34
CA ALA A 18 -1.38 5.87 14.69
C ALA A 18 -2.43 4.79 14.93
N GLU A 19 -2.61 3.93 13.92
CA GLU A 19 -3.28 2.63 14.08
C GLU A 19 -2.61 1.61 13.13
N HIS A 20 -2.85 0.34 13.36
CA HIS A 20 -2.40 -0.69 12.43
C HIS A 20 -3.16 -0.56 11.10
N GLY A 21 -2.46 -0.25 10.02
CA GLY A 21 -3.02 -0.05 8.70
C GLY A 21 -2.32 1.04 7.92
N LEU A 22 -2.66 1.17 6.65
CA LEU A 22 -2.06 2.17 5.75
C LEU A 22 -3.14 3.01 5.07
N SER A 23 -2.91 4.32 5.01
CA SER A 23 -3.62 5.24 4.13
C SER A 23 -2.71 6.39 3.72
N LEU A 24 -2.55 6.58 2.42
CA LEU A 24 -1.72 7.64 1.84
C LEU A 24 -2.58 8.60 1.02
N TYR A 25 -2.46 9.89 1.30
CA TYR A 25 -3.01 10.94 0.45
C TYR A 25 -1.94 11.47 -0.46
N ILE A 26 -2.20 11.44 -1.77
CA ILE A 26 -1.22 11.73 -2.82
C ILE A 26 -1.74 12.88 -3.67
N GLU A 27 -0.96 13.95 -3.76
CA GLU A 27 -1.22 15.09 -4.63
C GLU A 27 -0.23 15.09 -5.79
N THR A 28 -0.76 15.00 -7.00
CA THR A 28 0.00 15.13 -8.25
C THR A 28 -0.38 16.46 -8.94
N THR A 29 0.27 16.79 -10.06
CA THR A 29 -0.14 17.90 -10.92
C THR A 29 -1.52 17.61 -11.53
N GLY A 30 -2.59 17.96 -10.83
CA GLY A 30 -3.97 17.88 -11.31
C GLY A 30 -4.80 16.69 -10.81
N LYS A 31 -4.28 15.85 -9.92
CA LYS A 31 -5.05 14.77 -9.28
C LYS A 31 -4.75 14.61 -7.79
N LYS A 32 -5.81 14.36 -7.03
CA LYS A 32 -5.77 13.96 -5.62
C LYS A 32 -6.18 12.51 -5.53
N ILE A 33 -5.29 11.66 -5.02
CA ILE A 33 -5.47 10.21 -4.96
C ILE A 33 -5.45 9.78 -3.50
N LEU A 34 -6.38 8.91 -3.12
CA LEU A 34 -6.32 8.20 -1.85
C LEU A 34 -5.88 6.76 -2.14
N PHE A 35 -4.74 6.37 -1.60
CA PHE A 35 -4.22 5.00 -1.70
C PHE A 35 -4.33 4.34 -0.34
N ASP A 36 -5.18 3.33 -0.24
CA ASP A 36 -5.63 2.65 0.97
C ASP A 36 -6.37 3.57 1.98
N MET A 37 -7.08 2.97 2.94
CA MET A 37 -8.00 3.67 3.85
C MET A 37 -7.89 3.18 5.31
N GLY A 38 -6.79 2.47 5.64
CA GLY A 38 -6.60 1.93 6.99
C GLY A 38 -7.65 0.89 7.37
N GLN A 39 -7.69 0.57 8.67
CA GLN A 39 -8.64 -0.41 9.21
C GLN A 39 -9.95 0.20 9.73
N SER A 40 -9.98 1.52 9.97
CA SER A 40 -11.10 2.20 10.60
C SER A 40 -11.41 3.55 9.92
N ASP A 41 -12.17 4.43 10.56
CA ASP A 41 -12.38 5.81 10.13
C ASP A 41 -11.23 6.75 10.51
N LEU A 42 -10.14 6.25 11.10
CA LEU A 42 -9.04 7.08 11.62
C LEU A 42 -8.33 7.86 10.50
N PHE A 43 -8.17 7.28 9.31
CA PHE A 43 -7.60 7.99 8.16
C PHE A 43 -8.35 9.29 7.84
N TRP A 44 -9.69 9.28 7.95
CA TRP A 44 -10.52 10.45 7.75
C TRP A 44 -10.34 11.47 8.88
N ARG A 45 -10.35 11.05 10.14
CA ARG A 45 -10.12 11.94 11.29
C ARG A 45 -8.75 12.60 11.25
N ASN A 46 -7.72 11.83 10.89
CA ASN A 46 -6.37 12.35 10.69
C ASN A 46 -6.32 13.33 9.52
N ALA A 47 -7.02 13.07 8.41
CA ALA A 47 -7.12 14.00 7.28
C ALA A 47 -7.72 15.34 7.74
N GLU A 48 -8.84 15.33 8.48
CA GLU A 48 -9.45 16.55 9.04
C GLU A 48 -8.46 17.31 9.94
N ALA A 49 -7.78 16.62 10.87
CA ALA A 49 -6.80 17.23 11.77
C ALA A 49 -5.59 17.84 11.04
N LEU A 50 -5.23 17.27 9.88
CA LEU A 50 -4.17 17.76 8.99
C LEU A 50 -4.64 18.84 8.02
N GLY A 51 -5.96 19.12 7.95
CA GLY A 51 -6.55 20.10 7.04
C GLY A 51 -6.71 19.59 5.61
N ILE A 52 -6.80 18.27 5.43
CA ILE A 52 -6.99 17.59 4.15
C ILE A 52 -8.47 17.23 3.96
N ASP A 53 -9.09 17.77 2.91
CA ASP A 53 -10.48 17.48 2.56
C ASP A 53 -10.57 16.29 1.61
N LEU A 54 -10.99 15.13 2.14
CA LEU A 54 -11.15 13.89 1.36
C LEU A 54 -12.34 13.92 0.38
N SER A 55 -13.29 14.87 0.51
CA SER A 55 -14.34 15.05 -0.49
C SER A 55 -13.77 15.53 -1.84
N CYS A 56 -12.57 16.10 -1.82
CA CYS A 56 -11.83 16.58 -2.98
C CYS A 56 -10.99 15.50 -3.67
N VAL A 57 -10.91 14.28 -3.14
CA VAL A 57 -10.22 13.17 -3.79
C VAL A 57 -10.89 12.85 -5.12
N ASP A 58 -10.08 12.69 -6.17
CA ASP A 58 -10.53 12.39 -7.53
C ASP A 58 -10.60 10.89 -7.80
N ILE A 59 -9.71 10.12 -7.18
CA ILE A 59 -9.53 8.67 -7.39
C ILE A 59 -9.11 8.03 -6.08
N ALA A 60 -9.70 6.88 -5.76
CA ALA A 60 -9.22 6.04 -4.68
C ALA A 60 -8.75 4.67 -5.20
N VAL A 61 -7.77 4.10 -4.54
CA VAL A 61 -7.21 2.77 -4.83
C VAL A 61 -7.13 1.98 -3.54
N VAL A 62 -7.59 0.73 -3.56
CA VAL A 62 -7.34 -0.25 -2.50
C VAL A 62 -6.27 -1.21 -3.00
N SER A 63 -5.13 -1.24 -2.35
CA SER A 63 -3.97 -2.02 -2.78
C SER A 63 -4.23 -3.52 -2.75
N HIS A 64 -4.98 -3.99 -1.77
CA HIS A 64 -5.33 -5.41 -1.63
C HIS A 64 -6.49 -5.61 -0.61
N GLY A 65 -7.02 -6.82 -0.55
CA GLY A 65 -8.25 -7.15 0.17
C GLY A 65 -8.12 -7.35 1.68
N HIS A 66 -7.08 -6.85 2.35
CA HIS A 66 -6.98 -6.94 3.81
C HIS A 66 -7.63 -5.74 4.50
N TYR A 67 -8.20 -6.00 5.70
CA TYR A 67 -8.99 -5.03 6.46
C TYR A 67 -8.20 -3.78 6.86
N ASP A 68 -6.90 -3.90 7.08
CA ASP A 68 -6.00 -2.81 7.48
C ASP A 68 -5.59 -1.88 6.32
N HIS A 69 -6.07 -2.17 5.09
CA HIS A 69 -5.93 -1.34 3.91
C HIS A 69 -7.27 -0.84 3.35
N GLY A 70 -8.32 -1.67 3.42
CA GLY A 70 -9.63 -1.31 2.89
C GLY A 70 -10.74 -1.22 3.94
N GLY A 71 -10.43 -1.37 5.24
CA GLY A 71 -11.44 -1.31 6.30
C GLY A 71 -12.18 0.03 6.40
N GLY A 72 -11.51 1.12 6.05
CA GLY A 72 -12.10 2.46 5.97
C GLY A 72 -12.94 2.73 4.73
N LEU A 73 -13.08 1.77 3.79
CA LEU A 73 -13.79 1.96 2.51
C LEU A 73 -15.21 2.49 2.69
N ALA A 74 -15.98 1.95 3.62
CA ALA A 74 -17.35 2.44 3.90
C ALA A 74 -17.35 3.92 4.29
N LYS A 75 -16.40 4.34 5.14
CA LYS A 75 -16.25 5.74 5.55
C LYS A 75 -15.84 6.63 4.37
N PHE A 76 -14.93 6.19 3.52
CA PHE A 76 -14.56 6.94 2.33
C PHE A 76 -15.74 7.14 1.39
N LEU A 77 -16.54 6.10 1.16
CA LEU A 77 -17.74 6.16 0.31
C LEU A 77 -18.80 7.13 0.86
N GLU A 78 -18.86 7.32 2.19
CA GLU A 78 -19.72 8.31 2.86
C GLU A 78 -19.21 9.73 2.65
N VAL A 79 -17.92 9.99 2.89
CA VAL A 79 -17.34 11.36 2.90
C VAL A 79 -17.00 11.88 1.51
N ASN A 80 -16.78 10.99 0.54
CA ASN A 80 -16.55 11.33 -0.86
C ASN A 80 -17.65 10.72 -1.72
N GLY A 81 -18.50 11.57 -2.29
CA GLY A 81 -19.66 11.12 -3.07
C GLY A 81 -19.39 10.85 -4.56
N LYS A 82 -18.15 11.01 -5.06
CA LYS A 82 -17.89 11.06 -6.51
C LYS A 82 -16.73 10.18 -7.01
N ALA A 83 -15.67 10.01 -6.22
CA ALA A 83 -14.47 9.34 -6.67
C ALA A 83 -14.73 7.85 -6.96
N PRO A 84 -14.29 7.33 -8.11
CA PRO A 84 -14.22 5.90 -8.33
C PRO A 84 -13.16 5.28 -7.40
N VAL A 85 -13.42 4.03 -6.99
CA VAL A 85 -12.50 3.24 -6.16
C VAL A 85 -12.03 2.04 -6.97
N TYR A 86 -10.76 2.01 -7.31
CA TYR A 86 -10.14 0.91 -8.03
C TYR A 86 -9.69 -0.16 -7.05
N ILE A 87 -10.16 -1.38 -7.24
CA ILE A 87 -9.93 -2.51 -6.33
C ILE A 87 -9.81 -3.81 -7.13
N SER A 88 -8.92 -4.71 -6.71
CA SER A 88 -8.81 -6.02 -7.35
C SER A 88 -10.13 -6.80 -7.28
N ARG A 89 -10.48 -7.50 -8.36
CA ARG A 89 -11.66 -8.39 -8.39
C ARG A 89 -11.62 -9.50 -7.33
N TYR A 90 -10.44 -9.82 -6.83
CA TYR A 90 -10.23 -10.85 -5.80
C TYR A 90 -10.24 -10.29 -4.38
N ALA A 91 -10.35 -8.95 -4.19
CA ALA A 91 -10.21 -8.31 -2.89
C ALA A 91 -11.28 -8.67 -1.86
N PHE A 92 -12.46 -9.14 -2.32
CA PHE A 92 -13.57 -9.55 -1.44
C PHE A 92 -13.63 -11.07 -1.22
N GLU A 93 -12.62 -11.83 -1.63
CA GLU A 93 -12.52 -13.24 -1.27
C GLU A 93 -12.34 -13.38 0.25
N GLU A 94 -12.63 -14.55 0.80
CA GLU A 94 -12.44 -14.81 2.22
C GLU A 94 -10.95 -14.97 2.53
N HIS A 95 -10.33 -13.91 3.06
CA HIS A 95 -8.94 -13.93 3.51
C HIS A 95 -8.85 -14.24 5.00
N ARG A 96 -7.94 -15.14 5.38
CA ARG A 96 -7.68 -15.53 6.77
C ARG A 96 -6.18 -15.53 7.07
N ASN A 97 -5.80 -15.12 8.28
CA ASN A 97 -4.43 -15.24 8.75
C ASN A 97 -4.11 -16.68 9.18
N LYS A 98 -2.85 -16.97 9.50
CA LYS A 98 -2.38 -18.29 9.96
C LYS A 98 -3.10 -18.84 11.19
N ALA A 99 -3.75 -18.00 11.99
CA ALA A 99 -4.55 -18.40 13.13
C ALA A 99 -6.03 -18.66 12.78
N GLY A 100 -6.40 -18.56 11.48
CA GLY A 100 -7.76 -18.74 10.99
C GLY A 100 -8.69 -17.53 11.21
N LYS A 101 -8.19 -16.41 11.76
CA LYS A 101 -8.97 -15.18 11.92
C LYS A 101 -9.21 -14.54 10.53
N ALA A 102 -10.46 -14.14 10.28
CA ALA A 102 -10.79 -13.37 9.09
C ALA A 102 -10.07 -12.03 9.08
N ILE A 103 -9.42 -11.72 7.94
CA ILE A 103 -8.66 -10.49 7.68
C ILE A 103 -9.09 -9.79 6.39
N GLY A 104 -10.12 -10.30 5.70
CA GLY A 104 -10.67 -9.74 4.47
C GLY A 104 -11.57 -8.54 4.68
N LEU A 105 -12.03 -7.96 3.58
CA LEU A 105 -12.99 -6.87 3.53
C LEU A 105 -14.42 -7.38 3.73
N SER A 106 -15.31 -6.47 4.13
CA SER A 106 -16.76 -6.80 4.21
C SER A 106 -17.32 -7.04 2.81
N PRO A 107 -17.88 -8.23 2.51
CA PRO A 107 -18.41 -8.54 1.19
C PRO A 107 -19.62 -7.67 0.82
N THR A 108 -20.29 -7.05 1.79
CA THR A 108 -21.44 -6.16 1.51
C THR A 108 -21.05 -4.91 0.73
N LEU A 109 -19.78 -4.53 0.74
CA LEU A 109 -19.27 -3.37 -0.01
C LEU A 109 -19.04 -3.68 -1.48
N SER A 110 -18.96 -4.95 -1.89
CA SER A 110 -18.65 -5.35 -3.27
C SER A 110 -19.72 -4.93 -4.29
N GLU A 111 -20.95 -4.62 -3.85
CA GLU A 111 -22.06 -4.18 -4.72
C GLU A 111 -22.08 -2.66 -4.97
N CYS A 112 -21.13 -1.90 -4.43
CA CYS A 112 -21.09 -0.46 -4.60
C CYS A 112 -20.73 -0.09 -6.06
N GLU A 113 -21.61 0.68 -6.73
CA GLU A 113 -21.44 1.09 -8.14
C GLU A 113 -20.18 1.92 -8.42
N ARG A 114 -19.58 2.50 -7.39
CA ARG A 114 -18.33 3.27 -7.53
C ARG A 114 -17.07 2.40 -7.51
N LEU A 115 -17.18 1.09 -7.22
CA LEU A 115 -16.06 0.18 -7.32
C LEU A 115 -15.77 -0.16 -8.77
N ILE A 116 -14.53 0.03 -9.18
CA ILE A 116 -14.01 -0.40 -10.47
C ILE A 116 -13.09 -1.60 -10.19
N PHE A 117 -13.58 -2.77 -10.55
CA PHE A 117 -12.80 -4.00 -10.39
C PHE A 117 -11.69 -4.07 -11.43
N THR A 118 -10.47 -4.23 -10.93
CA THR A 118 -9.26 -4.30 -11.76
C THR A 118 -8.85 -5.74 -12.02
N ASP A 119 -8.09 -5.91 -13.09
CA ASP A 119 -7.44 -7.15 -13.51
C ASP A 119 -5.93 -6.94 -13.62
N GLU A 120 -5.23 -7.67 -14.49
CA GLU A 120 -3.76 -7.67 -14.61
C GLU A 120 -3.19 -6.26 -14.82
N ILE A 121 -3.74 -5.49 -15.77
CA ILE A 121 -3.34 -4.11 -16.02
C ILE A 121 -4.59 -3.24 -16.17
N CYS A 122 -4.66 -2.16 -15.40
CA CYS A 122 -5.71 -1.16 -15.53
C CYS A 122 -5.09 0.24 -15.74
N ARG A 123 -5.18 0.77 -16.96
CA ARG A 123 -4.76 2.15 -17.27
C ARG A 123 -5.87 3.12 -16.93
N ILE A 124 -5.66 3.90 -15.87
CA ILE A 124 -6.63 4.92 -15.42
C ILE A 124 -6.54 6.16 -16.31
N ASN A 125 -5.32 6.59 -16.64
CA ASN A 125 -5.04 7.66 -17.61
C ASN A 125 -3.59 7.55 -18.12
N ALA A 126 -3.05 8.60 -18.73
CA ALA A 126 -1.69 8.60 -19.28
C ALA A 126 -0.60 8.41 -18.21
N ASP A 127 -0.84 8.89 -16.97
CA ASP A 127 0.15 8.93 -15.90
C ASP A 127 -0.12 7.91 -14.79
N LEU A 128 -1.31 7.28 -14.77
CA LEU A 128 -1.76 6.39 -13.70
C LEU A 128 -2.10 5.01 -14.25
N THR A 129 -1.37 4.00 -13.81
CA THR A 129 -1.63 2.60 -14.18
C THR A 129 -1.55 1.70 -12.96
N LEU A 130 -2.50 0.79 -12.83
CA LEU A 130 -2.51 -0.29 -11.84
C LEU A 130 -2.02 -1.60 -12.49
N TYR A 131 -1.25 -2.35 -11.74
CA TYR A 131 -0.73 -3.67 -12.12
C TYR A 131 -0.98 -4.67 -10.99
N SER A 132 -1.54 -5.83 -11.29
CA SER A 132 -1.62 -6.92 -10.31
C SER A 132 -0.34 -7.77 -10.29
N CYS A 133 0.33 -7.91 -11.41
CA CYS A 133 1.49 -8.78 -11.60
C CYS A 133 1.20 -10.26 -11.27
N ASN A 134 -0.04 -10.72 -11.52
CA ASN A 134 -0.41 -12.12 -11.28
C ASN A 134 0.20 -13.07 -12.30
N GLU A 135 0.51 -12.58 -13.50
CA GLU A 135 1.13 -13.33 -14.58
C GLU A 135 2.66 -13.15 -14.64
N GLN A 136 3.23 -12.34 -13.74
CA GLN A 136 4.67 -12.11 -13.69
C GLN A 136 5.39 -13.28 -13.01
N GLU A 137 6.52 -13.67 -13.58
CA GLU A 137 7.42 -14.64 -12.94
C GLU A 137 8.08 -14.02 -11.70
N CYS A 138 8.02 -14.75 -10.58
CA CYS A 138 8.68 -14.35 -9.34
C CYS A 138 10.12 -14.89 -9.32
N ALA A 139 11.11 -14.00 -9.34
CA ALA A 139 12.52 -14.36 -9.18
C ALA A 139 12.85 -14.80 -7.75
N TYR A 140 12.08 -14.35 -6.77
CA TYR A 140 12.21 -14.69 -5.36
C TYR A 140 10.96 -15.40 -4.87
N PRO A 141 11.09 -16.40 -3.96
CA PRO A 141 9.95 -17.13 -3.43
C PRO A 141 8.92 -16.20 -2.76
N VAL A 142 7.64 -16.49 -2.97
CA VAL A 142 6.53 -15.85 -2.28
C VAL A 142 6.01 -16.81 -1.22
N ASP A 143 5.98 -16.37 0.03
CA ASP A 143 5.47 -17.15 1.16
C ASP A 143 4.13 -16.59 1.62
N SER A 144 3.11 -17.44 1.68
CA SER A 144 1.80 -17.07 2.22
C SER A 144 1.83 -16.73 3.72
N GLY A 145 2.91 -17.05 4.43
CA GLY A 145 2.98 -16.91 5.90
C GLY A 145 1.91 -17.72 6.64
N GLY A 146 1.33 -18.74 5.98
CA GLY A 146 0.19 -19.52 6.48
C GLY A 146 -1.16 -18.82 6.32
N MET A 147 -1.24 -17.71 5.58
CA MET A 147 -2.51 -17.09 5.21
C MET A 147 -3.24 -17.91 4.14
N THR A 148 -4.56 -17.75 4.09
CA THR A 148 -5.41 -18.45 3.12
C THR A 148 -6.42 -17.51 2.48
N ALA A 149 -6.70 -17.76 1.18
CA ALA A 149 -7.80 -17.15 0.43
C ALA A 149 -8.75 -18.23 -0.06
N ALA A 150 -10.05 -18.06 0.17
CA ALA A 150 -11.08 -19.03 -0.23
C ALA A 150 -10.73 -20.49 0.17
N GLY A 151 -10.09 -20.69 1.32
CA GLY A 151 -9.70 -22.01 1.85
C GLY A 151 -8.44 -22.63 1.24
N LYS A 152 -7.71 -21.91 0.37
CA LYS A 152 -6.42 -22.33 -0.20
C LYS A 152 -5.30 -21.47 0.35
N ALA A 153 -4.04 -21.91 0.22
CA ALA A 153 -2.90 -21.06 0.52
C ALA A 153 -3.01 -19.74 -0.27
N GLU A 154 -2.74 -18.62 0.42
CA GLU A 154 -2.82 -17.29 -0.18
C GLU A 154 -1.77 -17.14 -1.29
N ASP A 155 -2.20 -16.73 -2.48
CA ASP A 155 -1.35 -16.43 -3.64
C ASP A 155 -1.21 -14.93 -3.89
N PHE A 156 -1.88 -14.11 -3.08
CA PHE A 156 -1.93 -12.65 -3.15
C PHE A 156 -2.40 -12.08 -4.50
N ARG A 157 -3.21 -12.84 -5.26
CA ARG A 157 -3.77 -12.36 -6.53
C ARG A 157 -4.64 -11.12 -6.39
N HIS A 158 -5.08 -10.80 -5.18
CA HIS A 158 -5.83 -9.58 -4.85
C HIS A 158 -4.94 -8.35 -4.66
N GLU A 159 -3.60 -8.49 -4.66
CA GLU A 159 -2.67 -7.37 -4.51
C GLU A 159 -2.43 -6.68 -5.85
N GLN A 160 -2.44 -5.34 -5.82
CA GLN A 160 -2.15 -4.47 -6.96
C GLN A 160 -1.27 -3.29 -6.56
N TYR A 161 -0.53 -2.79 -7.53
CA TYR A 161 0.43 -1.70 -7.38
C TYR A 161 0.01 -0.52 -8.25
N LEU A 162 0.09 0.71 -7.72
CA LEU A 162 -0.17 1.92 -8.48
C LEU A 162 1.15 2.53 -8.96
N LEU A 163 1.35 2.58 -10.27
CA LEU A 163 2.45 3.30 -10.90
C LEU A 163 1.97 4.68 -11.32
N VAL A 164 2.66 5.72 -10.85
CA VAL A 164 2.39 7.13 -11.15
C VAL A 164 3.57 7.73 -11.89
N GLY A 165 3.30 8.26 -13.08
CA GLY A 165 4.24 9.13 -13.81
C GLY A 165 4.09 10.57 -13.31
N ALA A 166 5.16 11.17 -12.77
CA ALA A 166 5.14 12.55 -12.33
C ALA A 166 6.49 13.22 -12.51
N GLU A 167 6.52 14.35 -13.19
CA GLU A 167 7.73 15.18 -13.40
C GLU A 167 8.93 14.40 -13.97
N GLY A 168 8.64 13.44 -14.85
CA GLY A 168 9.66 12.57 -15.47
C GLY A 168 10.11 11.40 -14.61
N LYS A 169 9.56 11.22 -13.40
CA LYS A 169 9.81 10.09 -12.50
C LYS A 169 8.69 9.07 -12.59
N ARG A 170 9.04 7.82 -12.32
CA ARG A 170 8.13 6.69 -12.11
C ARG A 170 8.05 6.38 -10.63
N VAL A 171 6.91 6.68 -10.00
CA VAL A 171 6.67 6.46 -8.57
C VAL A 171 5.72 5.29 -8.40
N LEU A 172 6.17 4.23 -7.72
CA LEU A 172 5.37 3.04 -7.45
C LEU A 172 4.85 3.07 -6.02
N PHE A 173 3.55 2.82 -5.86
CA PHE A 173 2.90 2.62 -4.58
C PHE A 173 2.53 1.15 -4.39
N SER A 174 2.95 0.59 -3.25
CA SER A 174 2.61 -0.77 -2.80
C SER A 174 1.98 -0.70 -1.42
N GLY A 175 0.92 -1.47 -1.17
CA GLY A 175 0.35 -1.58 0.18
C GLY A 175 1.28 -2.32 1.13
N CYS A 176 1.41 -3.63 0.93
CA CYS A 176 2.22 -4.50 1.75
C CYS A 176 3.37 -5.21 1.02
N SER A 177 3.35 -5.28 -0.30
CA SER A 177 4.31 -6.08 -1.09
C SER A 177 4.31 -7.57 -0.71
N HIS A 178 3.12 -8.16 -0.55
CA HIS A 178 2.96 -9.57 -0.20
C HIS A 178 3.62 -10.53 -1.21
N LYS A 179 3.67 -10.14 -2.49
CA LYS A 179 4.40 -10.89 -3.53
C LYS A 179 5.92 -10.76 -3.42
N GLY A 180 6.40 -10.17 -2.32
CA GLY A 180 7.82 -9.97 -2.01
C GLY A 180 8.37 -8.67 -2.57
N ILE A 181 8.93 -7.84 -1.69
CA ILE A 181 9.47 -6.52 -2.07
C ILE A 181 10.59 -6.63 -3.13
N LEU A 182 11.37 -7.72 -3.12
CA LEU A 182 12.41 -7.95 -4.13
C LEU A 182 11.82 -8.20 -5.51
N ASN A 183 10.74 -8.97 -5.61
CA ASN A 183 10.01 -9.18 -6.87
C ASN A 183 9.42 -7.87 -7.38
N VAL A 184 8.76 -7.10 -6.49
CA VAL A 184 8.16 -5.80 -6.82
C VAL A 184 9.22 -4.82 -7.34
N ALA A 185 10.36 -4.72 -6.67
CA ALA A 185 11.45 -3.86 -7.09
C ALA A 185 12.04 -4.27 -8.45
N GLU A 186 12.20 -5.57 -8.72
CA GLU A 186 12.68 -6.09 -10.01
C GLU A 186 11.70 -5.85 -11.16
N TRP A 187 10.41 -6.09 -10.96
CA TRP A 187 9.40 -5.93 -12.00
C TRP A 187 9.27 -4.49 -12.48
N PHE A 188 9.33 -3.54 -11.55
CA PHE A 188 9.06 -2.14 -11.87
C PHE A 188 10.30 -1.29 -12.05
N ARG A 189 11.37 -1.53 -11.28
CA ARG A 189 12.56 -0.66 -11.21
C ARG A 189 12.17 0.83 -11.21
N PRO A 190 11.34 1.28 -10.27
CA PRO A 190 10.85 2.65 -10.24
C PRO A 190 11.93 3.60 -9.75
N ASP A 191 11.77 4.91 -10.03
CA ASP A 191 12.65 5.93 -9.44
C ASP A 191 12.37 6.06 -7.93
N VAL A 192 11.11 5.91 -7.51
CA VAL A 192 10.70 5.92 -6.11
C VAL A 192 9.71 4.79 -5.85
N LEU A 193 9.89 4.04 -4.76
CA LEU A 193 8.96 3.03 -4.26
C LEU A 193 8.45 3.44 -2.88
N VAL A 194 7.12 3.54 -2.74
CA VAL A 194 6.44 3.97 -1.51
C VAL A 194 5.55 2.86 -0.99
N GLY A 195 5.66 2.49 0.29
CA GLY A 195 4.75 1.55 0.95
C GLY A 195 5.41 0.53 1.86
N GLY A 196 4.66 -0.48 2.27
CA GLY A 196 5.09 -1.55 3.15
C GLY A 196 5.85 -2.67 2.43
N PHE A 197 6.82 -3.27 3.11
CA PHE A 197 7.65 -4.36 2.58
C PHE A 197 7.32 -5.74 3.15
N HIS A 198 6.32 -5.81 4.02
CA HIS A 198 5.85 -7.03 4.71
C HIS A 198 6.96 -7.79 5.47
N LEU A 199 7.80 -7.06 6.19
CA LEU A 199 8.96 -7.59 6.89
C LEU A 199 8.81 -7.59 8.42
N SER A 200 7.74 -7.00 8.96
CA SER A 200 7.50 -6.94 10.40
C SER A 200 7.42 -8.36 10.98
N GLY A 201 8.27 -8.65 11.94
CA GLY A 201 8.35 -10.01 12.52
C GLY A 201 9.49 -10.87 11.96
N LEU A 202 10.14 -10.46 10.87
CA LEU A 202 11.40 -11.09 10.46
C LEU A 202 12.53 -10.72 11.43
N PRO A 203 13.46 -11.65 11.70
CA PRO A 203 14.63 -11.34 12.52
C PRO A 203 15.53 -10.32 11.82
N CYS A 204 16.12 -9.42 12.59
CA CYS A 204 17.14 -8.47 12.12
C CYS A 204 18.50 -9.18 12.04
N ASP A 205 18.74 -9.91 10.97
CA ASP A 205 19.90 -10.78 10.79
C ASP A 205 20.52 -10.71 9.38
N GLY A 206 21.27 -11.74 9.01
CA GLY A 206 21.97 -11.84 7.71
C GLY A 206 21.02 -11.90 6.52
N GLU A 207 19.84 -12.50 6.64
CA GLU A 207 18.85 -12.60 5.58
C GLU A 207 18.24 -11.23 5.27
N LEU A 208 17.81 -10.50 6.30
CA LEU A 208 17.31 -9.14 6.13
C LEU A 208 18.41 -8.19 5.61
N THR A 209 19.68 -8.40 6.00
CA THR A 209 20.82 -7.67 5.46
C THR A 209 21.03 -7.95 3.97
N ALA A 210 20.93 -9.22 3.55
CA ALA A 210 21.06 -9.60 2.15
C ALA A 210 19.93 -8.96 1.30
N MET A 211 18.70 -8.96 1.80
CA MET A 211 17.57 -8.30 1.15
C MET A 211 17.79 -6.79 1.00
N ALA A 212 18.25 -6.11 2.05
CA ALA A 212 18.55 -4.67 1.99
C ALA A 212 19.64 -4.35 0.95
N ARG A 213 20.69 -5.17 0.90
CA ARG A 213 21.76 -5.02 -0.10
C ARG A 213 21.27 -5.28 -1.53
N GLN A 214 20.37 -6.24 -1.71
CA GLN A 214 19.77 -6.51 -3.03
C GLN A 214 18.94 -5.31 -3.49
N LEU A 215 18.10 -4.73 -2.63
CA LEU A 215 17.37 -3.50 -2.96
C LEU A 215 18.31 -2.32 -3.26
N ALA A 216 19.44 -2.23 -2.59
CA ALA A 216 20.44 -1.18 -2.83
C ALA A 216 21.15 -1.28 -4.20
N THR A 217 20.99 -2.39 -4.93
CA THR A 217 21.50 -2.51 -6.31
C THR A 217 20.65 -1.73 -7.33
N HIS A 218 19.42 -1.36 -6.99
CA HIS A 218 18.55 -0.55 -7.83
C HIS A 218 18.79 0.95 -7.59
N ASP A 219 18.66 1.76 -8.63
CA ASP A 219 18.69 3.22 -8.54
C ASP A 219 17.31 3.76 -8.13
N THR A 220 16.81 3.28 -6.99
CA THR A 220 15.47 3.56 -6.45
C THR A 220 15.57 4.22 -5.09
N ASP A 221 14.81 5.29 -4.87
CA ASP A 221 14.56 5.84 -3.54
C ASP A 221 13.39 5.05 -2.89
N TYR A 222 13.58 4.58 -1.67
CA TYR A 222 12.57 3.83 -0.94
C TYR A 222 11.98 4.65 0.20
N ILE A 223 10.64 4.72 0.26
CA ILE A 223 9.88 5.36 1.34
C ILE A 223 8.99 4.29 1.94
N THR A 224 9.43 3.76 3.08
CA THR A 224 8.74 2.63 3.70
C THR A 224 7.88 3.02 4.89
N CYS A 225 6.95 2.14 5.28
CA CYS A 225 5.99 2.34 6.35
C CYS A 225 5.33 1.01 6.77
N HIS A 226 4.38 1.06 7.68
CA HIS A 226 3.38 0.04 8.01
C HIS A 226 3.98 -1.36 8.29
N CYS A 227 3.73 -2.32 7.40
CA CYS A 227 4.11 -3.72 7.57
C CYS A 227 5.61 -4.01 7.39
N THR A 228 6.43 -3.01 7.08
CA THR A 228 7.89 -3.16 7.11
C THR A 228 8.39 -3.38 8.54
N GLY A 229 7.79 -2.69 9.52
CA GLY A 229 8.23 -2.72 10.90
C GLY A 229 9.40 -1.77 11.19
N VAL A 230 9.31 -1.06 12.33
CA VAL A 230 10.32 -0.06 12.71
C VAL A 230 11.69 -0.70 12.95
N ALA A 231 11.74 -1.86 13.61
CA ALA A 231 13.00 -2.55 13.88
C ALA A 231 13.69 -2.99 12.58
N GLN A 232 12.93 -3.51 11.63
CA GLN A 232 13.42 -3.93 10.32
C GLN A 232 13.88 -2.72 9.50
N TYR A 233 13.14 -1.61 9.52
CA TYR A 233 13.56 -0.35 8.91
C TYR A 233 14.90 0.12 9.48
N GLU A 234 15.04 0.21 10.81
CA GLU A 234 16.29 0.68 11.47
C GLU A 234 17.49 -0.25 11.19
N TRP A 235 17.23 -1.54 10.97
CA TRP A 235 18.26 -2.48 10.55
C TRP A 235 18.64 -2.29 9.08
N MET A 236 17.67 -2.24 8.18
CA MET A 236 17.89 -2.16 6.73
C MET A 236 18.54 -0.87 6.29
N ARG A 237 18.21 0.27 6.91
CA ARG A 237 18.79 1.59 6.54
C ARG A 237 20.32 1.65 6.66
N GLN A 238 20.93 0.75 7.42
CA GLN A 238 22.40 0.65 7.52
C GLN A 238 23.02 0.10 6.22
N PHE A 239 22.25 -0.62 5.41
CA PHE A 239 22.69 -1.29 4.19
C PHE A 239 21.97 -0.77 2.94
N LEU A 240 20.91 0.00 3.11
CA LEU A 240 20.08 0.63 2.07
C LEU A 240 19.97 2.14 2.35
N PRO A 241 21.00 2.94 1.97
CA PRO A 241 21.08 4.37 2.35
C PRO A 241 19.93 5.23 1.83
N ARG A 242 19.26 4.79 0.75
CA ARG A 242 18.12 5.50 0.16
C ARG A 242 16.76 5.09 0.78
N LEU A 243 16.76 4.43 1.94
CA LEU A 243 15.56 4.05 2.66
C LEU A 243 15.18 5.12 3.68
N ARG A 244 13.94 5.59 3.60
CA ARG A 244 13.32 6.53 4.56
C ARG A 244 12.04 5.93 5.12
N TYR A 245 11.66 6.32 6.33
CA TYR A 245 10.38 5.97 6.94
C TYR A 245 9.38 7.12 6.79
N LEU A 246 8.11 6.79 6.61
CA LEU A 246 7.00 7.75 6.55
C LEU A 246 5.96 7.38 7.61
N ALA A 247 5.91 8.14 8.70
CA ALA A 247 4.96 7.94 9.79
C ALA A 247 3.64 8.70 9.58
N ALA A 248 2.59 8.32 10.30
CA ALA A 248 1.29 8.99 10.24
C ALA A 248 1.42 10.48 10.56
N GLY A 249 0.81 11.31 9.74
CA GLY A 249 0.85 12.79 9.83
C GLY A 249 2.10 13.42 9.20
N GLU A 250 3.04 12.63 8.69
CA GLU A 250 4.19 13.13 7.95
C GLU A 250 3.89 13.29 6.45
N THR A 251 4.63 14.19 5.82
CA THR A 251 4.53 14.49 4.39
C THR A 251 5.90 14.44 3.74
N VAL A 252 5.99 13.84 2.55
CA VAL A 252 7.20 13.87 1.71
C VAL A 252 6.88 14.48 0.36
N GLU A 253 7.86 15.12 -0.23
CA GLU A 253 7.84 15.62 -1.62
C GLU A 253 8.83 14.82 -2.46
N ILE A 254 8.41 14.52 -3.72
CA ILE A 254 9.17 13.73 -4.70
C ILE A 254 9.36 14.56 -5.97
#